data_7e0201ffdc3fd534649ea5e82781b766
#
_entry.id   7e0201ffdc3fd534649ea5e82781b766
#
_cell.length_a   1.000
_cell.length_b   1.000
_cell.length_c   1.000
_cell.angle_alpha   90.00
_cell.angle_beta   90.00
_cell.angle_gamma   90.00
#
_symmetry.space_group_name_H-M   'P 1'
#
loop_
_entity.id
_entity.type
_entity.pdbx_description
1 polymer ?
#
loop_
_entity_poly.entity_id
_entity_poly.type
_entity_poly.pdbx_seq_one_letter_code
_entity_poly.pdbx_strand_id
1 'polypeptide(L)'
;MIQIPEGESVYQYKHRFFDRNGDADVDVTKQPQLLNQLFERKSQNLFESRCVAGLKVDDLDGDTFVQCRKVKTREGGGHPWGLLSDMDLLRSCQLVRTGKDDSCSLTYAALLLFGTEESIVRYMPRYRIECVFRNYTYDDYISGLVRTD
;
A
#
# COMPACT_ATOMS: atom_id res chain seq x y z
N MET A 1 30.04 -20.99 -6.37
CA MET A 1 29.08 -20.28 -5.47
C MET A 1 27.72 -20.88 -5.70
N ILE A 2 27.07 -21.43 -4.68
CA ILE A 2 25.71 -21.97 -4.79
C ILE A 2 24.76 -20.81 -4.52
N GLN A 3 23.92 -20.46 -5.50
CA GLN A 3 22.89 -19.44 -5.35
C GLN A 3 21.58 -20.14 -5.00
N ILE A 4 21.06 -19.87 -3.80
CA ILE A 4 19.78 -20.40 -3.34
C ILE A 4 18.75 -19.28 -3.55
N PRO A 5 17.72 -19.48 -4.38
CA PRO A 5 16.68 -18.49 -4.56
C PRO A 5 15.86 -18.32 -3.28
N GLU A 6 15.32 -17.12 -3.07
CA GLU A 6 14.42 -16.85 -1.95
C GLU A 6 13.12 -17.64 -2.11
N GLY A 7 12.71 -18.38 -1.08
CA GLY A 7 11.45 -19.12 -1.09
C GLY A 7 10.23 -18.19 -1.01
N GLU A 8 9.18 -18.50 -1.76
CA GLU A 8 7.94 -17.72 -1.82
C GLU A 8 7.04 -17.87 -0.58
N SER A 9 7.31 -18.87 0.25
CA SER A 9 6.50 -19.22 1.41
C SER A 9 7.35 -19.37 2.67
N VAL A 10 6.67 -19.34 3.82
CA VAL A 10 7.30 -19.67 5.09
C VAL A 10 7.29 -21.18 5.27
N TYR A 11 8.46 -21.76 5.49
CA TYR A 11 8.64 -23.18 5.67
C TYR A 11 8.97 -23.53 7.12
N GLN A 12 8.50 -24.69 7.55
CA GLN A 12 8.87 -25.30 8.82
C GLN A 12 10.00 -26.32 8.65
N TYR A 13 10.99 -26.26 9.56
CA TYR A 13 11.95 -27.34 9.71
C TYR A 13 11.81 -27.95 11.09
N LYS A 14 11.55 -29.26 11.17
CA LYS A 14 11.32 -30.00 12.43
C LYS A 14 10.31 -29.30 13.37
N HIS A 15 9.18 -28.86 12.81
CA HIS A 15 8.11 -28.11 13.52
C HIS A 15 8.55 -26.76 14.11
N ARG A 16 9.61 -26.14 13.57
CA ARG A 16 10.09 -24.82 13.98
C ARG A 16 10.17 -23.88 12.80
N PHE A 17 9.96 -22.61 13.08
CA PHE A 17 10.16 -21.51 12.14
C PHE A 17 11.47 -20.81 12.46
N PHE A 18 12.27 -20.55 11.45
CA PHE A 18 13.54 -19.84 11.57
C PHE A 18 13.51 -18.57 10.73
N ASP A 19 14.06 -17.51 11.27
CA ASP A 19 14.29 -16.27 10.55
C ASP A 19 15.76 -15.91 10.62
N ARG A 20 16.27 -15.23 9.59
CA ARG A 20 17.65 -14.82 9.54
C ARG A 20 17.84 -13.45 10.18
N ASN A 21 18.70 -13.37 11.17
CA ASN A 21 19.09 -12.13 11.80
C ASN A 21 20.61 -11.96 11.68
N GLY A 22 21.05 -11.16 10.69
CA GLY A 22 22.47 -11.06 10.36
C GLY A 22 23.06 -12.40 9.91
N ASP A 23 24.01 -12.91 10.66
CA ASP A 23 24.74 -14.14 10.33
C ASP A 23 24.14 -15.41 10.97
N ALA A 24 23.09 -15.30 11.76
CA ALA A 24 22.50 -16.41 12.49
C ALA A 24 21.04 -16.69 12.10
N ASP A 25 20.67 -17.96 12.09
CA ASP A 25 19.29 -18.41 11.99
C ASP A 25 18.68 -18.47 13.39
N VAL A 26 17.66 -17.67 13.64
CA VAL A 26 16.99 -17.55 14.94
C VAL A 26 15.68 -18.31 14.94
N ASP A 27 15.45 -19.17 15.93
CA ASP A 27 14.17 -19.84 16.12
C ASP A 27 13.12 -18.84 16.62
N VAL A 28 12.15 -18.52 15.75
CA VAL A 28 11.06 -17.56 16.02
C VAL A 28 9.74 -18.25 16.36
N THR A 29 9.72 -19.56 16.48
CA THR A 29 8.50 -20.37 16.68
C THR A 29 7.68 -19.91 17.88
N LYS A 30 8.35 -19.53 18.98
CA LYS A 30 7.71 -19.09 20.23
C LYS A 30 7.62 -17.56 20.37
N GLN A 31 7.89 -16.83 19.29
CA GLN A 31 7.90 -15.36 19.28
C GLN A 31 6.82 -14.87 18.30
N PRO A 32 5.55 -14.69 18.74
CA PRO A 32 4.43 -14.41 17.86
C PRO A 32 4.62 -13.17 16.99
N GLN A 33 5.28 -12.14 17.53
CA GLN A 33 5.52 -10.89 16.79
C GLN A 33 6.49 -11.11 15.62
N LEU A 34 7.60 -11.79 15.85
CA LEU A 34 8.59 -12.08 14.80
C LEU A 34 8.03 -13.08 13.79
N LEU A 35 7.24 -14.05 14.26
CA LEU A 35 6.58 -15.02 13.40
C LEU A 35 5.56 -14.32 12.46
N ASN A 36 4.76 -13.39 12.98
CA ASN A 36 3.85 -12.59 12.16
C ASN A 36 4.61 -11.75 11.13
N GLN A 37 5.71 -11.09 11.51
CA GLN A 37 6.55 -10.34 10.59
C GLN A 37 7.13 -11.24 9.49
N LEU A 38 7.53 -12.46 9.82
CA LEU A 38 8.04 -13.44 8.85
C LEU A 38 6.94 -13.82 7.84
N PHE A 39 5.73 -14.09 8.31
CA PHE A 39 4.58 -14.37 7.44
C PHE A 39 4.19 -13.16 6.59
N GLU A 40 4.18 -11.95 7.14
CA GLU A 40 3.87 -10.72 6.39
C GLU A 40 4.89 -10.45 5.28
N ARG A 41 6.19 -10.61 5.54
CA ARG A 41 7.24 -10.46 4.52
C ARG A 41 7.11 -11.46 3.38
N LYS A 42 6.68 -12.69 3.68
CA LYS A 42 6.53 -13.76 2.69
C LYS A 42 5.13 -13.79 2.05
N SER A 43 4.17 -13.11 2.65
CA SER A 43 2.86 -12.99 2.03
C SER A 43 2.98 -12.03 0.84
N GLN A 44 2.56 -12.46 -0.34
CA GLN A 44 2.43 -11.59 -1.52
C GLN A 44 1.30 -10.56 -1.36
N ASN A 45 0.58 -10.59 -0.23
CA ASN A 45 -0.43 -9.61 0.11
C ASN A 45 0.24 -8.39 0.74
N LEU A 46 0.75 -7.53 -0.10
CA LEU A 46 1.18 -6.20 0.28
C LEU A 46 0.02 -5.49 1.00
N PHE A 47 0.34 -4.70 2.05
CA PHE A 47 -0.67 -4.02 2.86
C PHE A 47 -1.64 -3.22 2.00
N GLU A 48 -1.12 -2.50 1.02
CA GLU A 48 -1.89 -1.66 0.10
C GLU A 48 -2.86 -2.45 -0.79
N SER A 49 -2.63 -3.74 -0.99
CA SER A 49 -3.51 -4.62 -1.76
C SER A 49 -4.65 -5.23 -0.94
N ARG A 50 -4.66 -5.03 0.37
CA ARG A 50 -5.75 -5.51 1.24
C ARG A 50 -6.99 -4.64 1.04
N CYS A 51 -8.17 -5.25 1.14
CA CYS A 51 -9.44 -4.54 1.05
C CYS A 51 -9.74 -3.76 2.32
N VAL A 52 -10.31 -2.56 2.14
CA VAL A 52 -10.83 -1.72 3.24
C VAL A 52 -12.31 -2.05 3.44
N ALA A 53 -12.66 -2.57 4.60
CA ALA A 53 -14.05 -2.92 4.89
C ALA A 53 -14.93 -1.66 4.93
N GLY A 54 -15.99 -1.65 4.13
CA GLY A 54 -16.97 -0.56 4.09
C GLY A 54 -16.59 0.66 3.25
N LEU A 55 -15.39 0.72 2.67
CA LEU A 55 -14.99 1.80 1.76
C LEU A 55 -15.79 1.74 0.46
N LYS A 56 -16.39 2.86 0.08
CA LYS A 56 -17.17 3.01 -1.15
C LYS A 56 -16.50 4.01 -2.10
N VAL A 57 -16.93 4.02 -3.36
CA VAL A 57 -16.45 5.00 -4.36
C VAL A 57 -16.82 6.42 -3.95
N ASP A 58 -17.96 6.60 -3.29
CA ASP A 58 -18.43 7.89 -2.80
C ASP A 58 -17.55 8.47 -1.66
N ASP A 59 -16.72 7.65 -1.02
CA ASP A 59 -15.72 8.06 -0.03
C ASP A 59 -14.42 8.56 -0.70
N LEU A 60 -14.32 8.49 -2.03
CA LEU A 60 -13.15 8.91 -2.80
C LEU A 60 -13.36 10.31 -3.39
N ASP A 61 -12.25 11.01 -3.60
CA ASP A 61 -12.22 12.37 -4.13
C ASP A 61 -12.40 12.39 -5.66
N GLY A 62 -13.51 12.92 -6.12
CA GLY A 62 -13.85 13.10 -7.54
C GLY A 62 -12.86 13.99 -8.30
N ASP A 63 -12.31 15.02 -7.68
CA ASP A 63 -11.35 15.92 -8.31
C ASP A 63 -10.03 15.22 -8.62
N THR A 64 -9.60 14.31 -7.74
CA THR A 64 -8.42 13.49 -7.97
C THR A 64 -8.59 12.58 -9.21
N PHE A 65 -9.77 12.02 -9.45
CA PHE A 65 -10.05 11.27 -10.69
C PHE A 65 -9.96 12.15 -11.93
N VAL A 66 -10.51 13.37 -11.86
CA VAL A 66 -10.43 14.33 -12.96
C VAL A 66 -8.98 14.72 -13.24
N GLN A 67 -8.17 14.97 -12.22
CA GLN A 67 -6.76 15.29 -12.38
C GLN A 67 -5.98 14.13 -12.98
N CYS A 68 -6.20 12.92 -12.48
CA CYS A 68 -5.55 11.71 -13.00
C CYS A 68 -5.79 11.54 -14.51
N ARG A 69 -7.03 11.73 -14.98
CA ARG A 69 -7.37 11.68 -16.42
C ARG A 69 -6.68 12.79 -17.21
N LYS A 70 -6.63 14.03 -16.67
CA LYS A 70 -5.99 15.17 -17.33
C LYS A 70 -4.48 14.99 -17.51
N VAL A 71 -3.79 14.45 -16.51
CA VAL A 71 -2.34 14.21 -16.60
C VAL A 71 -2.03 13.22 -17.72
N LYS A 72 -2.78 12.13 -17.80
CA LYS A 72 -2.57 11.10 -18.84
C LYS A 72 -2.94 11.55 -20.25
N THR A 73 -3.92 12.44 -20.41
CA THR A 73 -4.25 13.01 -21.71
C THR A 73 -3.19 14.00 -22.21
N ARG A 74 -2.42 14.65 -21.34
CA ARG A 74 -1.34 15.59 -21.73
C ARG A 74 -0.10 14.89 -22.28
N GLU A 75 0.18 13.65 -21.88
CA GLU A 75 1.39 12.91 -22.24
C GLU A 75 1.41 12.33 -23.66
N GLY A 76 0.45 12.67 -24.53
CA GLY A 76 0.53 12.26 -25.94
C GLY A 76 -0.70 11.59 -26.51
N GLY A 77 -1.85 12.22 -26.35
CA GLY A 77 -3.03 11.91 -27.18
C GLY A 77 -3.76 10.62 -26.81
N GLY A 78 -4.91 10.76 -26.16
CA GLY A 78 -5.92 9.71 -26.14
C GLY A 78 -5.64 8.52 -25.22
N HIS A 79 -5.09 8.74 -24.02
CA HIS A 79 -4.98 7.64 -23.07
C HIS A 79 -6.37 7.06 -22.74
N PRO A 80 -6.56 5.73 -22.74
CA PRO A 80 -7.85 5.07 -22.50
C PRO A 80 -8.57 5.51 -21.22
N TRP A 81 -7.83 5.95 -20.20
CA TRP A 81 -8.39 6.40 -18.93
C TRP A 81 -9.33 7.59 -19.04
N GLY A 82 -9.18 8.43 -20.08
CA GLY A 82 -10.07 9.57 -20.31
C GLY A 82 -11.54 9.20 -20.54
N LEU A 83 -11.79 7.98 -21.00
CA LEU A 83 -13.12 7.47 -21.32
C LEU A 83 -13.69 6.51 -20.26
N LEU A 84 -12.87 6.10 -19.27
CA LEU A 84 -13.29 5.16 -18.25
C LEU A 84 -14.15 5.83 -17.17
N SER A 85 -15.14 5.10 -16.66
CA SER A 85 -15.80 5.46 -15.40
C SER A 85 -14.79 5.41 -14.25
N ASP A 86 -15.09 6.02 -13.10
CA ASP A 86 -14.21 5.98 -11.91
C ASP A 86 -13.95 4.53 -11.48
N MET A 87 -15.00 3.71 -11.45
CA MET A 87 -14.89 2.31 -11.09
C MET A 87 -14.03 1.51 -12.09
N ASP A 88 -14.15 1.76 -13.38
CA ASP A 88 -13.35 1.08 -14.40
C ASP A 88 -11.90 1.54 -14.38
N LEU A 89 -11.66 2.81 -14.05
CA LEU A 89 -10.32 3.33 -13.81
C LEU A 89 -9.68 2.62 -12.61
N LEU A 90 -10.40 2.51 -11.48
CA LEU A 90 -9.91 1.78 -10.30
C LEU A 90 -9.62 0.31 -10.61
N ARG A 91 -10.47 -0.35 -11.41
CA ARG A 91 -10.23 -1.73 -11.87
C ARG A 91 -8.98 -1.83 -12.74
N SER A 92 -8.81 -0.91 -13.69
CA SER A 92 -7.65 -0.89 -14.58
C SER A 92 -6.33 -0.69 -13.81
N CYS A 93 -6.38 0.01 -12.68
CA CYS A 93 -5.24 0.22 -11.77
C CYS A 93 -5.08 -0.91 -10.73
N GLN A 94 -5.90 -1.97 -10.78
CA GLN A 94 -5.89 -3.07 -9.80
C GLN A 94 -6.17 -2.63 -8.36
N LEU A 95 -6.91 -1.53 -8.19
CA LEU A 95 -7.29 -0.97 -6.91
C LEU A 95 -8.59 -1.56 -6.34
N VAL A 96 -9.21 -2.46 -7.10
CA VAL A 96 -10.43 -3.18 -6.73
C VAL A 96 -10.13 -4.67 -6.66
N ARG A 97 -10.62 -5.32 -5.63
CA ARG A 97 -10.63 -6.79 -5.51
C ARG A 97 -12.05 -7.29 -5.60
N THR A 98 -12.26 -8.29 -6.41
CA THR A 98 -13.56 -8.99 -6.50
C THR A 98 -13.53 -10.17 -5.55
N GLY A 99 -14.49 -10.21 -4.63
CA GLY A 99 -14.69 -11.34 -3.71
C GLY A 99 -15.32 -12.53 -4.42
N LYS A 100 -15.44 -13.66 -3.71
CA LYS A 100 -16.09 -14.88 -4.23
C LYS A 100 -17.58 -14.68 -4.54
N ASP A 101 -18.22 -13.71 -3.90
CA ASP A 101 -19.63 -13.37 -4.04
C ASP A 101 -19.87 -12.22 -5.03
N ASP A 102 -18.95 -12.01 -5.95
CA ASP A 102 -18.99 -10.91 -6.94
C ASP A 102 -19.02 -9.51 -6.31
N SER A 103 -18.78 -9.41 -4.99
CA SER A 103 -18.67 -8.15 -4.29
C SER A 103 -17.33 -7.48 -4.61
N CYS A 104 -17.39 -6.23 -5.03
CA CYS A 104 -16.19 -5.43 -5.28
C CYS A 104 -15.79 -4.68 -4.00
N SER A 105 -14.56 -4.86 -3.56
CA SER A 105 -13.99 -4.16 -2.41
C SER A 105 -12.80 -3.31 -2.84
N LEU A 106 -12.76 -2.07 -2.37
CA LEU A 106 -11.65 -1.15 -2.62
C LEU A 106 -10.48 -1.45 -1.70
N THR A 107 -9.26 -1.28 -2.22
CA THR A 107 -8.02 -1.57 -1.48
C THR A 107 -7.55 -0.35 -0.69
N TYR A 108 -6.59 -0.55 0.24
CA TYR A 108 -5.90 0.56 0.89
C TYR A 108 -5.16 1.45 -0.11
N ALA A 109 -4.63 0.90 -1.21
CA ALA A 109 -4.05 1.70 -2.28
C ALA A 109 -5.09 2.64 -2.91
N ALA A 110 -6.34 2.20 -3.12
CA ALA A 110 -7.41 3.06 -3.60
C ALA A 110 -7.69 4.21 -2.62
N LEU A 111 -7.79 3.90 -1.32
CA LEU A 111 -7.98 4.89 -0.28
C LEU A 111 -6.85 5.93 -0.23
N LEU A 112 -5.60 5.49 -0.28
CA LEU A 112 -4.44 6.38 -0.18
C LEU A 112 -4.22 7.25 -1.42
N LEU A 113 -4.60 6.76 -2.61
CA LEU A 113 -4.43 7.50 -3.87
C LEU A 113 -5.61 8.40 -4.21
N PHE A 114 -6.82 8.03 -3.82
CA PHE A 114 -8.05 8.70 -4.22
C PHE A 114 -8.96 9.07 -3.04
N GLY A 115 -8.62 8.71 -1.81
CA GLY A 115 -9.43 9.04 -0.65
C GLY A 115 -9.44 10.52 -0.32
N THR A 116 -10.58 11.00 0.20
CA THR A 116 -10.63 12.31 0.85
C THR A 116 -9.87 12.25 2.18
N GLU A 117 -9.43 13.40 2.69
CA GLU A 117 -8.78 13.46 4.00
C GLU A 117 -9.65 12.84 5.09
N GLU A 118 -10.96 13.14 5.06
CA GLU A 118 -11.92 12.56 6.00
C GLU A 118 -11.97 11.03 5.92
N SER A 119 -11.97 10.47 4.71
CA SER A 119 -11.98 9.03 4.49
C SER A 119 -10.68 8.39 4.96
N ILE A 120 -9.53 9.02 4.68
CA ILE A 120 -8.23 8.52 5.14
C ILE A 120 -8.19 8.49 6.67
N VAL A 121 -8.60 9.57 7.34
CA VAL A 121 -8.65 9.63 8.81
C VAL A 121 -9.62 8.58 9.39
N ARG A 122 -10.76 8.37 8.73
CA ARG A 122 -11.78 7.39 9.17
C ARG A 122 -11.27 5.96 9.13
N TYR A 123 -10.62 5.57 8.03
CA TYR A 123 -10.18 4.19 7.82
C TYR A 123 -8.75 3.93 8.27
N MET A 124 -7.92 4.99 8.36
CA MET A 124 -6.51 4.93 8.76
C MET A 124 -6.15 6.06 9.76
N PRO A 125 -6.70 6.06 10.98
CA PRO A 125 -6.57 7.18 11.92
C PRO A 125 -5.14 7.45 12.40
N ARG A 126 -4.21 6.51 12.18
CA ARG A 126 -2.79 6.66 12.53
C ARG A 126 -1.90 6.96 11.33
N TYR A 127 -2.50 7.11 10.13
CA TYR A 127 -1.74 7.43 8.94
C TYR A 127 -1.27 8.89 9.00
N ARG A 128 0.03 9.10 8.81
CA ARG A 128 0.65 10.42 8.79
C ARG A 128 1.79 10.42 7.79
N ILE A 129 1.88 11.46 6.99
CA ILE A 129 3.04 11.74 6.15
C ILE A 129 3.78 12.91 6.77
N GLU A 130 5.06 12.74 7.07
CA GLU A 130 5.94 13.79 7.57
C GLU A 130 7.05 14.04 6.55
N CYS A 131 7.15 15.29 6.06
CA CYS A 131 8.20 15.70 5.16
C CYS A 131 9.21 16.56 5.92
N VAL A 132 10.49 16.14 5.92
CA VAL A 132 11.59 16.90 6.52
C VAL A 132 12.48 17.45 5.43
N PHE A 133 12.49 18.77 5.26
CA PHE A 133 13.43 19.46 4.38
C PHE A 133 14.73 19.71 5.12
N ARG A 134 15.84 19.16 4.63
CA ARG A 134 17.18 19.43 5.15
C ARG A 134 17.85 20.46 4.23
N ASN A 135 18.17 21.65 4.76
CA ASN A 135 19.05 22.57 4.09
C ASN A 135 20.49 22.07 4.17
N TYR A 136 21.34 22.47 3.23
CA TYR A 136 22.69 21.94 2.97
C TYR A 136 23.70 22.09 4.12
N THR A 137 23.39 22.79 5.19
CA THR A 137 24.21 22.85 6.41
C THR A 137 23.65 21.86 7.43
N TYR A 138 24.51 21.00 7.93
CA TYR A 138 24.23 19.86 8.82
C TYR A 138 23.49 20.23 10.12
N ASP A 139 23.39 21.50 10.48
CA ASP A 139 22.92 21.99 11.79
C ASP A 139 21.55 22.71 11.76
N ASP A 140 20.98 23.01 10.59
CA ASP A 140 19.70 23.70 10.51
C ASP A 140 18.57 22.75 10.09
N TYR A 141 17.88 22.21 11.08
CA TYR A 141 16.62 21.49 10.86
C TYR A 141 15.48 22.48 10.77
N ILE A 142 14.96 22.73 9.56
CA ILE A 142 13.65 23.33 9.42
C ILE A 142 12.63 22.19 9.38
N SER A 143 12.00 21.91 10.50
CA SER A 143 10.84 21.03 10.55
C SER A 143 9.62 21.81 10.06
N GLY A 144 9.34 21.69 8.78
CA GLY A 144 8.06 22.11 8.22
C GLY A 144 7.11 20.94 8.30
N LEU A 145 6.18 20.96 9.26
CA LEU A 145 4.95 20.17 9.17
C LEU A 145 4.15 20.78 8.02
N VAL A 146 4.18 20.17 6.86
CA VAL A 146 3.19 20.47 5.83
C VAL A 146 1.93 19.74 6.24
N ARG A 147 1.06 20.45 6.97
CA ARG A 147 -0.36 20.10 6.97
C ARG A 147 -0.86 20.48 5.59
N THR A 148 -1.26 19.53 4.80
CA THR A 148 -2.17 19.77 3.70
C THR A 148 -3.54 20.01 4.35
N ASP A 149 -3.87 21.30 4.50
CA ASP A 149 -5.24 21.72 4.74
C ASP A 149 -6.07 21.49 3.49
#